data_218a05deb82bb7630023bbee024b8935
#
_entry.id   218a05deb82bb7630023bbee024b8935
#
_cell.length_a   1.000
_cell.length_b   1.000
_cell.length_c   1.000
_cell.angle_alpha   90.00
_cell.angle_beta   90.00
_cell.angle_gamma   90.00
#
_symmetry.space_group_name_H-M   'P 1'
#
loop_
_entity.id
_entity.type
_entity.pdbx_description
1 polymer ?
#
loop_
_entity_poly.entity_id
_entity_poly.type
_entity_poly.pdbx_seq_one_letter_code
_entity_poly.pdbx_strand_id
1 'polypeptide(L)'
;MSGTRANATNAFADSYAAGSSKWTSRQFQFDAGVDVNLNKVLKGLSFNAMFAVDYATSYSTSFDNKYAVFVPTWSNYGGKDVIVALSKEGNDERSGTQNVGGSTDKQTIAFTGQFNYQNTFNKNHNVSAMLIANGYQQTVSAQYHRISNANLALQAGYNYQQRYYADFSAALIHSAKLAKGHRQALSPSVTLGWRLSNENFLKDSPVVDDLLLSVSGSILNQDIDLVMGDNEFYLYESVWTQNDGYAWYDGPAGKYTISTRGQNSDLSFIKRKEFSANLKTSLWNRLITADASFFINSMEGYLINQPTFYPSHLNTGYPAASFMAVLNYNNNKRVGFDFNINANKRFGDVDLSLGVAGTYYDTKITKRDEIYDDTYRYREGRSVDGVWGLQSAGLFQSKEEIESSPEQKLGSTVQPGDIKYVDQNGDNVIDDKDEVFLGKGGWYGAPFTLGINFTAKWKSLTFFVLGTGNFGAYGLKNSSYYWVDGDDKYSAIVRNRWTPETAATATYPRLSARSSSNNFRASDYWLYKTDRFDLAKVQITYDLPKRILRNTFINELSAYVSGANLLTISKERKHMEMNVGSAPQSRFYNIGVKAVF
;
A
#
# COMPACT_ATOMS: atom_id res chain seq x y z
N MET A 1 -14.01 -24.69 -30.20
CA MET A 1 -14.25 -24.26 -28.82
C MET A 1 -15.44 -23.33 -28.78
N SER A 2 -16.27 -23.35 -27.74
CA SER A 2 -17.46 -22.48 -27.69
C SER A 2 -17.08 -21.03 -27.36
N GLY A 3 -17.73 -20.09 -28.01
CA GLY A 3 -17.63 -18.65 -27.78
C GLY A 3 -18.89 -17.96 -28.29
N THR A 4 -18.95 -16.66 -28.12
CA THR A 4 -20.00 -15.82 -28.72
C THR A 4 -19.35 -14.69 -29.52
N ARG A 5 -20.13 -14.02 -30.38
CA ARG A 5 -19.63 -12.86 -31.14
C ARG A 5 -19.16 -11.73 -30.21
N ALA A 6 -19.84 -11.53 -29.08
CA ALA A 6 -19.44 -10.55 -28.03
C ALA A 6 -18.27 -11.03 -27.17
N ASN A 7 -18.07 -12.35 -27.04
CA ASN A 7 -17.01 -12.97 -26.23
C ASN A 7 -16.32 -14.05 -27.07
N ALA A 8 -15.41 -13.62 -27.93
CA ALA A 8 -14.65 -14.49 -28.83
C ALA A 8 -13.52 -15.27 -28.13
N THR A 9 -13.49 -15.28 -26.81
CA THR A 9 -12.49 -15.98 -25.99
C THR A 9 -13.13 -17.02 -25.08
N ASN A 10 -12.33 -18.01 -24.69
CA ASN A 10 -12.73 -19.06 -23.76
C ASN A 10 -11.54 -19.36 -22.87
N ALA A 11 -11.71 -19.28 -21.55
CA ALA A 11 -10.63 -19.43 -20.58
C ALA A 11 -9.87 -20.77 -20.70
N PHE A 12 -10.57 -21.85 -21.07
CA PHE A 12 -9.94 -23.13 -21.35
C PHE A 12 -9.11 -23.09 -22.62
N ALA A 13 -9.65 -22.47 -23.69
CA ALA A 13 -8.94 -22.31 -24.96
C ALA A 13 -7.74 -21.38 -24.83
N ASP A 14 -7.85 -20.31 -24.04
CA ASP A 14 -6.76 -19.37 -23.77
C ASP A 14 -5.55 -20.09 -23.17
N SER A 15 -5.78 -21.03 -22.25
CA SER A 15 -4.71 -21.79 -21.62
C SER A 15 -3.96 -22.77 -22.55
N TYR A 16 -4.58 -23.19 -23.66
CA TYR A 16 -3.99 -24.15 -24.60
C TYR A 16 -3.62 -23.57 -25.96
N ALA A 17 -4.30 -22.53 -26.42
CA ALA A 17 -4.22 -22.07 -27.80
C ALA A 17 -3.73 -20.63 -27.95
N ALA A 18 -3.90 -19.77 -26.96
CA ALA A 18 -3.54 -18.35 -27.06
C ALA A 18 -2.03 -18.06 -27.08
N GLY A 19 -1.20 -19.08 -26.85
CA GLY A 19 0.26 -18.94 -26.84
C GLY A 19 0.85 -18.95 -25.45
N SER A 20 1.95 -18.24 -25.26
CA SER A 20 2.65 -18.20 -23.97
C SER A 20 3.37 -16.89 -23.74
N SER A 21 3.44 -16.45 -22.51
CA SER A 21 4.26 -15.31 -22.10
C SER A 21 5.24 -15.75 -21.01
N LYS A 22 6.50 -15.33 -21.13
CA LYS A 22 7.55 -15.57 -20.15
C LYS A 22 8.13 -14.22 -19.73
N TRP A 23 8.01 -13.92 -18.46
CA TRP A 23 8.69 -12.78 -17.87
C TRP A 23 10.07 -13.20 -17.34
N THR A 24 11.08 -12.39 -17.59
CA THR A 24 12.45 -12.61 -17.15
C THR A 24 12.92 -11.39 -16.39
N SER A 25 13.45 -11.61 -15.19
CA SER A 25 14.10 -10.57 -14.38
C SER A 25 15.51 -11.03 -14.00
N ARG A 26 16.45 -10.11 -14.04
CA ARG A 26 17.85 -10.33 -13.65
C ARG A 26 18.28 -9.17 -12.79
N GLN A 27 19.00 -9.45 -11.71
CA GLN A 27 19.57 -8.46 -10.83
C GLN A 27 21.03 -8.77 -10.59
N PHE A 28 21.85 -7.74 -10.64
CA PHE A 28 23.25 -7.77 -10.27
C PHE A 28 23.47 -6.72 -9.18
N GLN A 29 24.08 -7.13 -8.09
CA GLN A 29 24.44 -6.27 -6.98
C GLN A 29 25.91 -6.44 -6.69
N PHE A 30 26.61 -5.33 -6.52
CA PHE A 30 28.01 -5.28 -6.13
C PHE A 30 28.20 -4.18 -5.12
N ASP A 31 28.85 -4.50 -4.02
CA ASP A 31 29.31 -3.54 -3.04
C ASP A 31 30.77 -3.78 -2.65
N ALA A 32 31.48 -2.71 -2.41
CA ALA A 32 32.84 -2.72 -1.92
C ALA A 32 32.97 -1.72 -0.78
N GLY A 33 33.53 -2.16 0.33
CA GLY A 33 33.69 -1.34 1.53
C GLY A 33 35.14 -1.30 2.00
N VAL A 34 35.49 -0.21 2.67
CA VAL A 34 36.77 -0.02 3.36
C VAL A 34 36.49 0.44 4.77
N ASP A 35 37.07 -0.27 5.73
CA ASP A 35 37.04 0.05 7.15
C ASP A 35 38.45 0.43 7.63
N VAL A 36 38.57 1.64 8.18
CA VAL A 36 39.86 2.17 8.66
C VAL A 36 39.75 2.45 10.15
N ASN A 37 40.62 1.80 10.92
CA ASN A 37 40.75 2.06 12.34
C ASN A 37 41.67 3.29 12.54
N LEU A 38 41.10 4.38 13.06
CA LEU A 38 41.78 5.64 13.31
C LEU A 38 42.13 5.86 14.80
N ASN A 39 42.16 4.80 15.62
CA ASN A 39 42.45 4.90 17.06
C ASN A 39 43.83 5.54 17.36
N LYS A 40 44.76 5.49 16.41
CA LYS A 40 46.06 6.17 16.54
C LYS A 40 45.97 7.70 16.43
N VAL A 41 44.92 8.20 15.74
CA VAL A 41 44.63 9.64 15.60
C VAL A 41 43.81 10.12 16.77
N LEU A 42 42.71 9.41 17.06
CA LEU A 42 41.81 9.68 18.19
C LEU A 42 41.24 8.35 18.69
N LYS A 43 41.43 8.07 19.99
CA LYS A 43 40.90 6.85 20.61
C LYS A 43 39.38 6.75 20.44
N GLY A 44 38.91 5.67 19.82
CA GLY A 44 37.53 5.44 19.55
C GLY A 44 37.04 5.94 18.19
N LEU A 45 37.94 6.46 17.34
CA LEU A 45 37.59 6.92 16.01
C LEU A 45 37.79 5.80 14.96
N SER A 46 36.85 5.68 14.04
CA SER A 46 36.95 4.85 12.83
C SER A 46 36.36 5.57 11.62
N PHE A 47 36.76 5.16 10.44
CA PHE A 47 36.19 5.61 9.18
C PHE A 47 35.77 4.41 8.35
N ASN A 48 34.54 4.47 7.78
CA ASN A 48 34.01 3.48 6.87
C ASN A 48 33.63 4.17 5.56
N ALA A 49 33.91 3.54 4.44
CA ALA A 49 33.41 3.97 3.14
C ALA A 49 32.86 2.78 2.38
N MET A 50 31.79 3.00 1.66
CA MET A 50 31.14 1.97 0.84
C MET A 50 30.77 2.56 -0.53
N PHE A 51 31.02 1.78 -1.55
CA PHE A 51 30.53 2.01 -2.91
C PHE A 51 29.65 0.84 -3.30
N ALA A 52 28.48 1.11 -3.86
CA ALA A 52 27.53 0.08 -4.27
C ALA A 52 26.97 0.36 -5.67
N VAL A 53 26.77 -0.72 -6.43
CA VAL A 53 26.09 -0.71 -7.72
C VAL A 53 24.99 -1.77 -7.68
N ASP A 54 23.78 -1.37 -7.99
CA ASP A 54 22.63 -2.25 -8.20
C ASP A 54 22.12 -2.06 -9.64
N TYR A 55 22.07 -3.14 -10.39
CA TYR A 55 21.56 -3.15 -11.75
C TYR A 55 20.49 -4.22 -11.89
N ALA A 56 19.29 -3.83 -12.26
CA ALA A 56 18.16 -4.71 -12.49
C ALA A 56 17.63 -4.53 -13.93
N THR A 57 17.35 -5.63 -14.61
CA THR A 57 16.70 -5.62 -15.91
C THR A 57 15.55 -6.63 -15.93
N SER A 58 14.48 -6.27 -16.62
CA SER A 58 13.36 -7.18 -16.86
C SER A 58 12.79 -6.99 -18.25
N TYR A 59 12.25 -8.06 -18.80
CA TYR A 59 11.55 -8.07 -20.09
C TYR A 59 10.59 -9.25 -20.15
N SER A 60 9.60 -9.14 -21.02
CA SER A 60 8.67 -10.23 -21.34
C SER A 60 8.93 -10.72 -22.76
N THR A 61 8.85 -12.02 -22.96
CA THR A 61 8.82 -12.65 -24.28
C THR A 61 7.50 -13.38 -24.43
N SER A 62 6.79 -13.17 -25.54
CA SER A 62 5.51 -13.82 -25.80
C SER A 62 5.42 -14.36 -27.23
N PHE A 63 4.61 -15.40 -27.36
CA PHE A 63 4.06 -15.88 -28.62
C PHE A 63 2.56 -15.72 -28.53
N ASP A 64 1.98 -14.83 -29.32
CA ASP A 64 0.57 -14.50 -29.28
C ASP A 64 -0.14 -15.21 -30.44
N ASN A 65 -0.80 -16.32 -30.11
CA ASN A 65 -1.60 -17.07 -31.09
C ASN A 65 -3.05 -16.59 -31.07
N LYS A 66 -3.68 -16.63 -32.22
CA LYS A 66 -5.13 -16.47 -32.33
C LYS A 66 -5.76 -17.84 -32.53
N TYR A 67 -6.94 -18.03 -32.02
CA TYR A 67 -7.74 -19.23 -32.22
C TYR A 67 -9.19 -18.88 -32.56
N ALA A 68 -9.83 -19.72 -33.36
CA ALA A 68 -11.23 -19.55 -33.69
C ALA A 68 -12.14 -20.11 -32.62
N VAL A 69 -13.25 -19.45 -32.38
CA VAL A 69 -14.35 -19.95 -31.55
C VAL A 69 -15.55 -20.30 -32.42
N PHE A 70 -16.43 -21.16 -31.92
CA PHE A 70 -17.63 -21.54 -32.60
C PHE A 70 -18.85 -21.12 -31.80
N VAL A 71 -19.74 -20.38 -32.44
CA VAL A 71 -21.00 -19.89 -31.86
C VAL A 71 -22.10 -20.90 -32.20
N PRO A 72 -22.73 -21.53 -31.20
CA PRO A 72 -23.81 -22.49 -31.46
C PRO A 72 -25.12 -21.78 -31.75
N THR A 73 -25.84 -22.27 -32.77
CA THR A 73 -27.25 -21.96 -33.00
C THR A 73 -28.08 -23.07 -32.39
N TRP A 74 -28.97 -22.70 -31.47
CA TRP A 74 -29.81 -23.62 -30.73
C TRP A 74 -31.20 -23.72 -31.35
N SER A 75 -31.79 -24.88 -31.34
CA SER A 75 -33.20 -25.12 -31.67
C SER A 75 -33.81 -26.11 -30.68
N ASN A 76 -35.09 -25.94 -30.39
CA ASN A 76 -35.82 -26.85 -29.50
C ASN A 76 -36.43 -27.97 -30.35
N TYR A 77 -36.06 -29.22 -30.12
CA TYR A 77 -36.58 -30.40 -30.79
C TYR A 77 -37.18 -31.34 -29.73
N GLY A 78 -38.50 -31.50 -29.76
CA GLY A 78 -39.18 -32.40 -28.82
C GLY A 78 -38.99 -32.03 -27.36
N GLY A 79 -38.91 -30.74 -27.01
CA GLY A 79 -38.68 -30.26 -25.65
C GLY A 79 -37.22 -30.30 -25.16
N LYS A 80 -36.27 -30.60 -26.08
CA LYS A 80 -34.82 -30.57 -25.79
C LYS A 80 -34.14 -29.53 -26.67
N ASP A 81 -33.30 -28.73 -26.06
CA ASP A 81 -32.44 -27.78 -26.77
C ASP A 81 -31.28 -28.55 -27.41
N VAL A 82 -31.17 -28.46 -28.73
CA VAL A 82 -30.10 -29.08 -29.55
C VAL A 82 -29.35 -28.03 -30.34
N ILE A 83 -28.07 -28.24 -30.55
CA ILE A 83 -27.25 -27.39 -31.42
C ILE A 83 -27.52 -27.84 -32.87
N VAL A 84 -28.09 -26.96 -33.70
CA VAL A 84 -28.39 -27.22 -35.10
C VAL A 84 -27.35 -26.70 -36.08
N ALA A 85 -26.55 -25.71 -35.68
CA ALA A 85 -25.46 -25.16 -36.46
C ALA A 85 -24.36 -24.59 -35.58
N LEU A 86 -23.15 -24.52 -36.13
CA LEU A 86 -21.98 -23.84 -35.54
C LEU A 86 -21.46 -22.82 -36.55
N SER A 87 -21.43 -21.55 -36.21
CA SER A 87 -20.73 -20.52 -36.97
C SER A 87 -19.34 -20.27 -36.41
N LYS A 88 -18.34 -20.28 -37.30
CA LYS A 88 -16.95 -20.02 -36.91
C LYS A 88 -16.74 -18.51 -36.82
N GLU A 89 -16.19 -18.04 -35.68
CA GLU A 89 -15.77 -16.65 -35.47
C GLU A 89 -14.25 -16.62 -35.22
N GLY A 90 -13.55 -15.76 -35.98
CA GLY A 90 -12.09 -15.65 -35.94
C GLY A 90 -11.36 -16.71 -36.79
N ASN A 91 -10.03 -16.66 -36.72
CA ASN A 91 -9.13 -17.57 -37.45
C ASN A 91 -8.12 -18.19 -36.50
N ASP A 92 -7.68 -19.41 -36.87
CA ASP A 92 -6.56 -20.06 -36.16
C ASP A 92 -5.26 -19.56 -36.80
N GLU A 93 -4.49 -18.76 -36.07
CA GLU A 93 -3.20 -18.22 -36.51
C GLU A 93 -2.15 -18.50 -35.42
N ARG A 94 -1.08 -19.19 -35.76
CA ARG A 94 0.08 -19.33 -34.87
C ARG A 94 1.06 -18.21 -35.14
N SER A 95 1.47 -17.51 -34.10
CA SER A 95 2.56 -16.55 -34.20
C SER A 95 3.87 -17.28 -34.48
N GLY A 96 4.47 -17.03 -35.62
CA GLY A 96 5.82 -17.50 -35.98
C GLY A 96 6.93 -16.65 -35.38
N THR A 97 6.59 -15.50 -34.76
CA THR A 97 7.53 -14.50 -34.29
C THR A 97 7.39 -14.32 -32.77
N GLN A 98 8.51 -14.38 -32.08
CA GLN A 98 8.56 -14.03 -30.66
C GLN A 98 8.50 -12.52 -30.48
N ASN A 99 7.53 -12.06 -29.70
CA ASN A 99 7.45 -10.66 -29.30
C ASN A 99 8.29 -10.43 -28.04
N VAL A 100 9.09 -9.37 -28.04
CA VAL A 100 9.82 -8.90 -26.86
C VAL A 100 9.24 -7.56 -26.46
N GLY A 101 8.69 -7.47 -25.26
CA GLY A 101 8.04 -6.28 -24.74
C GLY A 101 8.38 -6.01 -23.28
N GLY A 102 8.02 -4.80 -22.81
CA GLY A 102 8.18 -4.42 -21.42
C GLY A 102 9.65 -4.44 -20.95
N SER A 103 10.61 -4.23 -21.86
CA SER A 103 12.02 -4.15 -21.48
C SER A 103 12.27 -2.91 -20.64
N THR A 104 12.73 -3.12 -19.41
CA THR A 104 13.14 -2.08 -18.49
C THR A 104 14.49 -2.41 -17.88
N ASP A 105 15.32 -1.40 -17.69
CA ASP A 105 16.52 -1.48 -16.88
C ASP A 105 16.53 -0.36 -15.83
N LYS A 106 17.13 -0.66 -14.69
CA LYS A 106 17.29 0.25 -13.59
C LYS A 106 18.70 0.08 -13.04
N GLN A 107 19.46 1.17 -13.01
CA GLN A 107 20.78 1.21 -12.43
C GLN A 107 20.80 2.18 -11.26
N THR A 108 21.31 1.75 -10.12
CA THR A 108 21.57 2.60 -8.96
C THR A 108 23.04 2.53 -8.61
N ILE A 109 23.67 3.68 -8.48
CA ILE A 109 25.05 3.83 -7.99
C ILE A 109 24.94 4.59 -6.68
N ALA A 110 25.53 4.07 -5.62
CA ALA A 110 25.51 4.70 -4.30
C ALA A 110 26.92 4.79 -3.71
N PHE A 111 27.13 5.85 -2.96
CA PHE A 111 28.35 6.07 -2.21
C PHE A 111 28.00 6.52 -0.79
N THR A 112 28.70 5.96 0.20
CA THR A 112 28.60 6.35 1.60
C THR A 112 29.99 6.46 2.20
N GLY A 113 30.23 7.53 2.93
CA GLY A 113 31.41 7.70 3.77
C GLY A 113 31.01 8.16 5.15
N GLN A 114 31.53 7.53 6.22
CA GLN A 114 31.19 7.90 7.57
C GLN A 114 32.36 7.84 8.53
N PHE A 115 32.41 8.80 9.44
CA PHE A 115 33.26 8.77 10.61
C PHE A 115 32.43 8.36 11.80
N ASN A 116 32.94 7.41 12.59
CA ASN A 116 32.32 6.96 13.82
C ASN A 116 33.28 7.23 14.97
N TYR A 117 32.75 7.78 16.04
CA TYR A 117 33.47 8.02 17.27
C TYR A 117 32.71 7.41 18.44
N GLN A 118 33.38 6.65 19.28
CA GLN A 118 32.82 6.11 20.52
C GLN A 118 33.87 6.09 21.61
N ASN A 119 33.55 6.69 22.75
CA ASN A 119 34.45 6.69 23.90
C ASN A 119 33.69 6.77 25.21
N THR A 120 34.30 6.25 26.29
CA THR A 120 33.81 6.34 27.66
C THR A 120 34.76 7.14 28.49
N PHE A 121 34.28 8.24 29.07
CA PHE A 121 35.05 9.11 29.95
C PHE A 121 34.65 8.84 31.41
N ASN A 122 35.65 8.83 32.30
CA ASN A 122 35.44 8.63 33.75
C ASN A 122 34.54 7.44 34.10
N LYS A 123 34.51 6.39 33.29
CA LYS A 123 33.69 5.17 33.41
C LYS A 123 32.18 5.37 33.37
N ASN A 124 31.69 6.61 33.41
CA ASN A 124 30.27 6.94 33.56
C ASN A 124 29.68 7.73 32.39
N HIS A 125 30.51 8.37 31.61
CA HIS A 125 30.08 9.23 30.51
C HIS A 125 30.38 8.53 29.16
N ASN A 126 29.37 7.98 28.53
CA ASN A 126 29.51 7.37 27.21
C ASN A 126 29.08 8.37 26.13
N VAL A 127 29.96 8.62 25.19
CA VAL A 127 29.75 9.53 24.06
C VAL A 127 29.89 8.74 22.77
N SER A 128 28.95 8.92 21.89
CA SER A 128 29.02 8.44 20.50
C SER A 128 28.75 9.60 19.54
N ALA A 129 29.44 9.62 18.41
CA ALA A 129 29.16 10.56 17.34
C ALA A 129 29.36 9.86 16.00
N MET A 130 28.54 10.21 15.02
CA MET A 130 28.64 9.75 13.65
C MET A 130 28.44 10.93 12.72
N LEU A 131 29.37 11.13 11.80
CA LEU A 131 29.22 12.04 10.67
C LEU A 131 29.18 11.20 9.40
N ILE A 132 28.08 11.27 8.67
CA ILE A 132 27.86 10.49 7.46
C ILE A 132 27.57 11.40 6.27
N ALA A 133 28.26 11.17 5.16
CA ALA A 133 27.92 11.71 3.85
C ALA A 133 27.52 10.55 2.94
N ASN A 134 26.34 10.61 2.37
CA ASN A 134 25.86 9.63 1.41
C ASN A 134 25.26 10.29 0.18
N GLY A 135 25.29 9.55 -0.91
CA GLY A 135 24.63 9.97 -2.13
C GLY A 135 24.34 8.77 -3.03
N TYR A 136 23.31 8.90 -3.83
CA TYR A 136 23.02 7.92 -4.87
C TYR A 136 22.54 8.60 -6.16
N GLN A 137 22.71 7.89 -7.25
CA GLN A 137 22.16 8.24 -8.54
C GLN A 137 21.47 7.01 -9.12
N GLN A 138 20.25 7.20 -9.59
CA GLN A 138 19.45 6.15 -10.22
C GLN A 138 19.07 6.58 -11.63
N THR A 139 19.27 5.68 -12.59
CA THR A 139 18.77 5.79 -13.95
C THR A 139 17.78 4.67 -14.22
N VAL A 140 16.70 5.00 -14.90
CA VAL A 140 15.66 4.04 -15.32
C VAL A 140 15.45 4.21 -16.81
N SER A 141 15.33 3.11 -17.55
CA SER A 141 15.06 3.14 -18.98
C SER A 141 13.76 3.92 -19.30
N ALA A 142 13.76 4.59 -20.43
CA ALA A 142 12.67 5.46 -20.87
C ALA A 142 12.43 6.71 -20.00
N GLN A 143 13.25 6.98 -19.00
CA GLN A 143 13.22 8.22 -18.22
C GLN A 143 14.45 9.06 -18.54
N TYR A 144 14.23 10.29 -18.99
CA TYR A 144 15.32 11.22 -19.32
C TYR A 144 16.07 11.70 -18.05
N HIS A 145 15.32 11.95 -16.98
CA HIS A 145 15.87 12.50 -15.75
C HIS A 145 16.40 11.40 -14.84
N ARG A 146 17.58 11.62 -14.31
CA ARG A 146 18.17 10.78 -13.26
C ARG A 146 17.65 11.22 -11.90
N ILE A 147 17.33 10.27 -11.05
CA ILE A 147 17.04 10.53 -9.66
C ILE A 147 18.37 10.58 -8.93
N SER A 148 18.69 11.71 -8.32
CA SER A 148 19.93 11.89 -7.56
C SER A 148 19.62 12.53 -6.21
N ASN A 149 20.27 12.02 -5.17
CA ASN A 149 20.16 12.55 -3.82
C ASN A 149 21.53 12.58 -3.15
N ALA A 150 21.77 13.57 -2.32
CA ALA A 150 22.99 13.68 -1.52
C ALA A 150 22.64 14.24 -0.14
N ASN A 151 23.18 13.63 0.90
CA ASN A 151 22.85 13.99 2.28
C ASN A 151 24.13 14.05 3.12
N LEU A 152 24.15 14.99 4.05
CA LEU A 152 25.15 15.06 5.11
C LEU A 152 24.41 14.99 6.44
N ALA A 153 24.73 14.01 7.28
CA ALA A 153 24.08 13.85 8.56
C ALA A 153 25.07 13.73 9.72
N LEU A 154 24.70 14.33 10.84
CA LEU A 154 25.38 14.22 12.12
C LEU A 154 24.44 13.52 13.10
N GLN A 155 24.97 12.53 13.81
CA GLN A 155 24.34 11.94 14.99
C GLN A 155 25.29 12.06 16.17
N ALA A 156 24.76 12.43 17.34
CA ALA A 156 25.50 12.49 18.59
C ALA A 156 24.66 11.86 19.69
N GLY A 157 25.23 10.90 20.39
CA GLY A 157 24.60 10.21 21.51
C GLY A 157 25.42 10.39 22.78
N TYR A 158 24.73 10.59 23.88
CA TYR A 158 25.33 10.69 25.20
C TYR A 158 24.51 9.87 26.18
N ASN A 159 25.17 9.08 27.01
CA ASN A 159 24.52 8.52 28.19
C ASN A 159 25.40 8.67 29.43
N TYR A 160 24.74 8.95 30.55
CA TYR A 160 25.33 9.03 31.88
C TYR A 160 24.97 7.81 32.71
N GLN A 161 25.97 7.02 33.11
CA GLN A 161 25.83 5.81 33.93
C GLN A 161 24.82 4.79 33.38
N GLN A 162 24.53 4.81 32.09
CA GLN A 162 23.45 4.02 31.46
C GLN A 162 22.07 4.25 32.11
N ARG A 163 21.83 5.45 32.71
CA ARG A 163 20.57 5.86 33.30
C ARG A 163 19.86 6.91 32.44
N TYR A 164 20.59 7.96 32.06
CA TYR A 164 20.05 9.07 31.28
C TYR A 164 20.66 9.06 29.90
N TYR A 165 19.84 9.15 28.89
CA TYR A 165 20.23 9.12 27.48
C TYR A 165 19.76 10.39 26.79
N ALA A 166 20.60 10.94 25.96
CA ALA A 166 20.26 12.04 25.06
C ALA A 166 20.89 11.78 23.69
N ASP A 167 20.05 11.65 22.68
CA ASP A 167 20.48 11.47 21.31
C ASP A 167 19.98 12.65 20.47
N PHE A 168 20.88 13.19 19.68
CA PHE A 168 20.61 14.24 18.71
C PHE A 168 21.02 13.74 17.32
N SER A 169 20.18 13.94 16.33
CA SER A 169 20.56 13.76 14.94
C SER A 169 20.06 14.92 14.07
N ALA A 170 20.79 15.26 13.04
CA ALA A 170 20.40 16.25 12.06
C ALA A 170 20.93 15.86 10.69
N ALA A 171 20.05 15.82 9.69
CA ALA A 171 20.42 15.56 8.30
C ALA A 171 20.14 16.79 7.44
N LEU A 172 21.20 17.26 6.75
CA LEU A 172 21.06 18.20 5.65
C LEU A 172 20.82 17.39 4.38
N ILE A 173 19.61 17.46 3.85
CA ILE A 173 19.22 16.74 2.64
C ILE A 173 19.23 17.66 1.43
N HIS A 174 19.51 17.10 0.26
CA HIS A 174 19.47 17.83 -1.01
C HIS A 174 18.55 17.10 -2.00
N SER A 175 17.67 17.83 -2.67
CA SER A 175 16.81 17.31 -3.74
C SER A 175 16.91 18.17 -5.00
N ALA A 176 17.15 17.52 -6.14
CA ALA A 176 17.15 18.17 -7.45
C ALA A 176 15.74 18.47 -7.99
N LYS A 177 14.69 17.94 -7.36
CA LYS A 177 13.29 18.15 -7.74
C LYS A 177 12.80 19.59 -7.49
N LEU A 178 13.51 20.36 -6.66
CA LEU A 178 13.14 21.71 -6.24
C LEU A 178 13.96 22.80 -6.94
N ALA A 179 13.44 24.02 -6.95
CA ALA A 179 14.10 25.19 -7.52
C ALA A 179 15.42 25.52 -6.79
N LYS A 180 16.34 26.17 -7.49
CA LYS A 180 17.57 26.67 -6.89
C LYS A 180 17.23 27.60 -5.71
N GLY A 181 17.83 27.34 -4.54
CA GLY A 181 17.52 28.03 -3.29
C GLY A 181 16.58 27.27 -2.35
N HIS A 182 15.80 26.31 -2.87
CA HIS A 182 14.87 25.47 -2.09
C HIS A 182 15.29 23.98 -2.04
N ARG A 183 16.45 23.64 -2.64
CA ARG A 183 16.94 22.26 -2.78
C ARG A 183 17.46 21.65 -1.49
N GLN A 184 17.64 22.41 -0.43
CA GLN A 184 18.23 21.94 0.81
C GLN A 184 17.27 22.13 1.97
N ALA A 185 17.24 21.15 2.88
CA ALA A 185 16.48 21.24 4.12
C ALA A 185 17.19 20.51 5.25
N LEU A 186 17.07 21.04 6.48
CA LEU A 186 17.57 20.42 7.69
C LEU A 186 16.48 19.62 8.38
N SER A 187 16.79 18.35 8.67
CA SER A 187 15.89 17.38 9.32
C SER A 187 16.45 17.00 10.70
N PRO A 188 16.11 17.74 11.76
CA PRO A 188 16.59 17.47 13.11
C PRO A 188 15.72 16.44 13.82
N SER A 189 16.33 15.68 14.75
CA SER A 189 15.64 14.77 15.68
C SER A 189 16.33 14.78 17.03
N VAL A 190 15.56 14.71 18.10
CA VAL A 190 16.04 14.62 19.50
C VAL A 190 15.30 13.48 20.18
N THR A 191 16.06 12.64 20.91
CA THR A 191 15.51 11.61 21.77
C THR A 191 16.10 11.74 23.17
N LEU A 192 15.25 11.71 24.19
CA LEU A 192 15.64 11.67 25.58
C LEU A 192 15.14 10.35 26.18
N GLY A 193 16.01 9.67 26.94
CA GLY A 193 15.69 8.39 27.57
C GLY A 193 16.09 8.34 29.04
N TRP A 194 15.28 7.64 29.83
CA TRP A 194 15.54 7.39 31.23
C TRP A 194 15.35 5.90 31.55
N ARG A 195 16.45 5.25 31.91
CA ARG A 195 16.42 3.84 32.36
C ARG A 195 16.20 3.78 33.86
N LEU A 196 14.92 3.61 34.20
CA LEU A 196 14.49 3.56 35.61
C LEU A 196 15.02 2.34 36.35
N SER A 197 15.22 1.21 35.65
CA SER A 197 15.76 -0.02 36.26
C SER A 197 17.17 0.17 36.85
N ASN A 198 17.92 1.18 36.43
CA ASN A 198 19.24 1.48 36.97
C ASN A 198 19.21 2.48 38.15
N GLU A 199 18.03 2.99 38.50
CA GLU A 199 17.87 3.86 39.66
C GLU A 199 17.84 3.08 40.97
N ASN A 200 18.31 3.70 42.06
CA ASN A 200 18.46 3.04 43.34
C ASN A 200 17.15 2.45 43.88
N PHE A 201 16.00 3.01 43.50
CA PHE A 201 14.69 2.54 43.98
C PHE A 201 14.15 1.33 43.18
N LEU A 202 14.71 1.00 41.98
CA LEU A 202 14.32 -0.16 41.16
C LEU A 202 15.44 -1.17 40.95
N LYS A 203 16.70 -0.80 41.21
CA LYS A 203 17.88 -1.58 40.88
C LYS A 203 17.84 -3.02 41.44
N ASP A 204 17.28 -3.23 42.61
CA ASP A 204 17.21 -4.52 43.30
C ASP A 204 15.79 -5.13 43.22
N SER A 205 14.96 -4.71 42.28
CA SER A 205 13.60 -5.22 42.10
C SER A 205 13.62 -6.68 41.67
N PRO A 206 12.87 -7.58 42.30
CA PRO A 206 12.75 -8.98 41.85
C PRO A 206 11.82 -9.14 40.64
N VAL A 207 11.15 -8.07 40.25
CA VAL A 207 10.14 -8.07 39.15
C VAL A 207 10.67 -7.38 37.92
N VAL A 208 11.36 -6.26 38.05
CA VAL A 208 11.81 -5.40 36.96
C VAL A 208 13.27 -5.67 36.65
N ASP A 209 13.56 -6.33 35.52
CA ASP A 209 14.94 -6.56 35.07
C ASP A 209 15.47 -5.36 34.28
N ASP A 210 14.61 -4.77 33.41
CA ASP A 210 14.91 -3.55 32.65
C ASP A 210 13.63 -2.72 32.48
N LEU A 211 13.77 -1.40 32.58
CA LEU A 211 12.69 -0.44 32.34
C LEU A 211 13.28 0.86 31.80
N LEU A 212 13.04 1.10 30.50
CA LEU A 212 13.48 2.29 29.79
C LEU A 212 12.25 3.05 29.27
N LEU A 213 12.15 4.31 29.62
CA LEU A 213 11.23 5.26 29.04
C LEU A 213 12.00 6.19 28.11
N SER A 214 11.44 6.53 26.96
CA SER A 214 12.02 7.55 26.08
C SER A 214 10.95 8.37 25.39
N VAL A 215 11.33 9.61 25.05
CA VAL A 215 10.52 10.51 24.25
C VAL A 215 11.37 11.04 23.10
N SER A 216 10.75 11.13 21.91
CA SER A 216 11.43 11.60 20.72
C SER A 216 10.60 12.66 20.01
N GLY A 217 11.28 13.64 19.44
CA GLY A 217 10.68 14.64 18.55
C GLY A 217 11.53 14.82 17.31
N SER A 218 10.92 14.86 16.12
CA SER A 218 11.65 15.05 14.86
C SER A 218 10.88 15.88 13.84
N ILE A 219 11.64 16.52 12.94
CA ILE A 219 11.14 17.12 11.72
C ILE A 219 11.92 16.50 10.57
N LEU A 220 11.23 15.75 9.72
CA LEU A 220 11.80 15.12 8.54
C LEU A 220 11.27 15.84 7.30
N ASN A 221 12.18 16.31 6.45
CA ASN A 221 11.84 16.82 5.14
C ASN A 221 12.01 15.72 4.11
N GLN A 222 11.05 15.54 3.22
CA GLN A 222 11.07 14.47 2.23
C GLN A 222 10.65 14.98 0.85
N ASP A 223 11.21 14.36 -0.19
CA ASP A 223 10.90 14.67 -1.59
C ASP A 223 10.23 13.51 -2.33
N ILE A 224 9.97 12.39 -1.64
CA ILE A 224 9.37 11.19 -2.24
C ILE A 224 7.96 11.46 -2.76
N ASP A 225 7.19 12.27 -2.04
CA ASP A 225 5.82 12.64 -2.40
C ASP A 225 5.75 13.96 -3.20
N LEU A 226 6.90 14.50 -3.64
CA LEU A 226 6.93 15.60 -4.60
C LEU A 226 6.68 15.05 -6.01
N VAL A 227 5.42 14.74 -6.28
CA VAL A 227 4.95 14.12 -7.52
C VAL A 227 3.53 14.60 -7.84
N MET A 228 3.24 14.83 -9.13
CA MET A 228 1.93 15.14 -9.66
C MET A 228 1.64 14.25 -10.88
N GLY A 229 0.73 13.29 -10.72
CA GLY A 229 0.55 12.23 -11.70
C GLY A 229 1.86 11.45 -11.88
N ASP A 230 2.30 11.28 -13.12
CA ASP A 230 3.56 10.58 -13.44
C ASP A 230 4.79 11.50 -13.46
N ASN A 231 4.61 12.82 -13.16
CA ASN A 231 5.68 13.80 -13.19
C ASN A 231 6.18 14.12 -11.77
N GLU A 232 7.49 14.03 -11.58
CA GLU A 232 8.17 14.36 -10.33
C GLU A 232 9.27 15.44 -10.49
N PHE A 233 9.53 15.90 -11.73
CA PHE A 233 10.59 16.86 -12.00
C PHE A 233 10.02 18.20 -12.46
N TYR A 234 10.72 19.28 -12.15
CA TYR A 234 10.38 20.66 -12.56
C TYR A 234 8.95 21.09 -12.27
N LEU A 235 8.36 20.55 -11.19
CA LEU A 235 6.99 20.94 -10.77
C LEU A 235 6.89 22.43 -10.43
N TYR A 236 8.02 23.06 -10.13
CA TYR A 236 8.13 24.49 -9.83
C TYR A 236 8.16 25.38 -11.08
N GLU A 237 8.33 24.82 -12.28
CA GLU A 237 8.41 25.61 -13.52
C GLU A 237 7.06 25.69 -14.24
N SER A 238 6.84 26.77 -14.99
CA SER A 238 5.74 26.87 -15.93
C SER A 238 5.91 25.88 -17.09
N VAL A 239 4.81 25.34 -17.55
CA VAL A 239 4.79 24.41 -18.70
C VAL A 239 3.94 24.96 -19.80
N TRP A 240 4.52 25.01 -20.98
CA TRP A 240 3.86 25.47 -22.20
C TRP A 240 3.85 24.34 -23.22
N THR A 241 2.70 24.09 -23.82
CA THR A 241 2.51 23.02 -24.79
C THR A 241 1.97 23.60 -26.09
N GLN A 242 2.50 23.14 -27.22
CA GLN A 242 1.96 23.47 -28.53
C GLN A 242 0.80 22.53 -28.85
N ASN A 243 -0.33 23.11 -29.21
CA ASN A 243 -1.50 22.40 -29.68
C ASN A 243 -1.78 22.72 -31.14
N ASP A 244 -2.39 21.76 -31.86
CA ASP A 244 -2.84 21.88 -33.21
C ASP A 244 -4.35 22.09 -33.27
N GLY A 245 -4.84 22.60 -34.39
CA GLY A 245 -6.25 22.50 -34.76
C GLY A 245 -7.11 23.71 -34.43
N TYR A 246 -6.54 24.87 -34.15
CA TYR A 246 -7.33 26.09 -34.09
C TYR A 246 -7.41 26.77 -35.47
N ALA A 247 -8.58 26.80 -36.06
CA ALA A 247 -8.85 27.53 -37.29
C ALA A 247 -9.64 28.79 -37.00
N TRP A 248 -9.16 29.94 -37.50
CA TRP A 248 -9.92 31.16 -37.57
C TRP A 248 -10.67 31.20 -38.90
N TYR A 249 -11.99 31.24 -38.83
CA TYR A 249 -12.83 31.29 -40.02
C TYR A 249 -12.58 30.10 -40.95
N ASP A 250 -12.51 30.29 -42.26
CA ASP A 250 -12.31 29.24 -43.27
C ASP A 250 -10.83 28.93 -43.55
N GLY A 251 -9.92 29.37 -42.69
CA GLY A 251 -8.50 29.14 -42.87
C GLY A 251 -8.03 27.76 -42.38
N PRO A 252 -6.83 27.32 -42.80
CA PRO A 252 -6.23 26.12 -42.26
C PRO A 252 -6.01 26.24 -40.74
N ALA A 253 -6.18 25.13 -40.01
CA ALA A 253 -5.93 25.06 -38.59
C ALA A 253 -4.48 25.44 -38.27
N GLY A 254 -4.30 26.48 -37.45
CA GLY A 254 -3.01 26.95 -37.00
C GLY A 254 -2.58 26.31 -35.68
N LYS A 255 -1.28 26.23 -35.49
CA LYS A 255 -0.72 25.83 -34.19
C LYS A 255 -0.80 26.99 -33.20
N TYR A 256 -1.08 26.67 -31.94
CA TYR A 256 -1.09 27.66 -30.87
C TYR A 256 -0.41 27.11 -29.61
N THR A 257 0.08 27.98 -28.77
CA THR A 257 0.75 27.61 -27.52
C THR A 257 -0.17 27.91 -26.35
N ILE A 258 -0.31 26.96 -25.45
CA ILE A 258 -1.08 27.09 -24.21
C ILE A 258 -0.19 26.89 -23.00
N SER A 259 -0.51 27.55 -21.90
CA SER A 259 0.02 27.21 -20.58
C SER A 259 -0.75 26.02 -20.02
N THR A 260 -0.04 25.03 -19.52
CA THR A 260 -0.66 23.88 -18.83
C THR A 260 -0.38 23.91 -17.32
N ARG A 261 0.54 24.77 -16.89
CA ARG A 261 0.89 24.98 -15.48
C ARG A 261 1.62 26.29 -15.30
N GLY A 262 1.28 27.03 -14.24
CA GLY A 262 1.99 28.21 -13.79
C GLY A 262 3.28 27.86 -13.03
N GLN A 263 4.11 28.89 -12.81
CA GLN A 263 5.39 28.75 -12.08
C GLN A 263 5.19 28.92 -10.57
N ASN A 264 5.90 28.13 -9.75
CA ASN A 264 6.05 28.31 -8.32
C ASN A 264 7.47 27.97 -7.86
N SER A 265 8.35 28.97 -7.79
CA SER A 265 9.73 28.80 -7.31
C SER A 265 9.83 28.47 -5.80
N ASP A 266 8.78 28.75 -5.03
CA ASP A 266 8.74 28.53 -3.57
C ASP A 266 8.29 27.12 -3.17
N LEU A 267 8.11 26.24 -4.16
CA LEU A 267 7.82 24.83 -3.90
C LEU A 267 8.89 24.23 -2.99
N SER A 268 8.47 23.53 -1.95
CA SER A 268 9.34 23.05 -0.89
C SER A 268 9.13 21.57 -0.57
N PHE A 269 10.00 21.01 0.27
CA PHE A 269 9.85 19.66 0.80
C PHE A 269 8.54 19.48 1.54
N ILE A 270 7.99 18.29 1.45
CA ILE A 270 6.91 17.85 2.34
C ILE A 270 7.53 17.56 3.70
N LYS A 271 6.89 18.07 4.77
CA LYS A 271 7.40 17.98 6.14
C LYS A 271 6.64 16.94 6.92
N ARG A 272 7.36 16.01 7.53
CA ARG A 272 6.84 15.10 8.53
C ARG A 272 7.32 15.53 9.90
N LYS A 273 6.40 15.93 10.77
CA LYS A 273 6.66 16.22 12.17
C LYS A 273 6.21 15.03 12.99
N GLU A 274 7.09 14.52 13.81
CA GLU A 274 6.84 13.33 14.60
C GLU A 274 7.14 13.55 16.07
N PHE A 275 6.25 13.06 16.92
CA PHE A 275 6.45 12.90 18.35
C PHE A 275 6.19 11.44 18.72
N SER A 276 7.06 10.84 19.54
CA SER A 276 6.81 9.51 20.10
C SER A 276 7.20 9.43 21.56
N ALA A 277 6.47 8.59 22.31
CA ALA A 277 6.79 8.19 23.69
C ALA A 277 6.86 6.67 23.73
N ASN A 278 7.99 6.14 24.19
CA ASN A 278 8.30 4.74 24.10
C ASN A 278 8.59 4.15 25.48
N LEU A 279 8.09 2.95 25.69
CA LEU A 279 8.34 2.10 26.84
C LEU A 279 9.02 0.82 26.37
N LYS A 280 10.15 0.47 26.99
CA LYS A 280 10.77 -0.84 26.83
C LYS A 280 10.98 -1.46 28.19
N THR A 281 10.50 -2.70 28.38
CA THR A 281 10.60 -3.37 29.67
C THR A 281 10.91 -4.85 29.55
N SER A 282 11.58 -5.37 30.57
CA SER A 282 11.83 -6.79 30.77
C SER A 282 11.50 -7.11 32.23
N LEU A 283 10.72 -8.15 32.46
CA LEU A 283 10.17 -8.51 33.76
C LEU A 283 10.41 -9.98 34.07
N TRP A 284 10.58 -10.29 35.38
CA TRP A 284 10.69 -11.64 35.97
C TRP A 284 11.75 -12.51 35.28
N ASN A 285 13.01 -12.06 35.29
CA ASN A 285 14.14 -12.75 34.66
C ASN A 285 13.88 -12.98 33.15
N ARG A 286 13.40 -11.95 32.47
CA ARG A 286 13.06 -11.96 31.04
C ARG A 286 11.94 -12.94 30.66
N LEU A 287 11.12 -13.34 31.64
CA LEU A 287 9.92 -14.10 31.35
C LEU A 287 9.00 -13.33 30.42
N ILE A 288 8.82 -12.03 30.68
CA ILE A 288 8.05 -11.13 29.82
C ILE A 288 8.96 -9.99 29.36
N THR A 289 8.99 -9.75 28.05
CA THR A 289 9.56 -8.54 27.46
C THR A 289 8.46 -7.79 26.72
N ALA A 290 8.40 -6.49 26.87
CA ALA A 290 7.42 -5.65 26.20
C ALA A 290 8.05 -4.36 25.70
N ASP A 291 7.71 -4.00 24.47
CA ASP A 291 7.98 -2.71 23.87
C ASP A 291 6.62 -2.08 23.51
N ALA A 292 6.41 -0.81 23.81
CA ALA A 292 5.23 -0.08 23.42
C ALA A 292 5.62 1.34 23.01
N SER A 293 4.96 1.86 21.98
CA SER A 293 5.21 3.20 21.46
C SER A 293 3.89 3.89 21.18
N PHE A 294 3.72 5.09 21.66
CA PHE A 294 2.69 6.02 21.26
C PHE A 294 3.30 7.03 20.29
N PHE A 295 2.63 7.33 19.18
CA PHE A 295 3.15 8.27 18.20
C PHE A 295 2.09 9.22 17.63
N ILE A 296 2.56 10.41 17.26
CA ILE A 296 1.82 11.41 16.52
C ILE A 296 2.68 11.81 15.33
N ASN A 297 2.16 11.61 14.11
CA ASN A 297 2.81 12.01 12.87
C ASN A 297 1.93 13.03 12.15
N SER A 298 2.47 14.21 11.85
CA SER A 298 1.82 15.21 11.01
C SER A 298 2.59 15.34 9.71
N MET A 299 1.91 15.16 8.59
CA MET A 299 2.44 15.37 7.24
C MET A 299 1.89 16.68 6.70
N GLU A 300 2.77 17.60 6.33
CA GLU A 300 2.41 18.95 5.90
C GLU A 300 2.98 19.25 4.52
N GLY A 301 2.18 19.92 3.69
CA GLY A 301 2.60 20.42 2.40
C GLY A 301 2.49 19.42 1.25
N TYR A 302 1.53 18.49 1.28
CA TYR A 302 1.22 17.70 0.08
C TYR A 302 0.80 18.62 -1.06
N LEU A 303 1.18 18.23 -2.26
CA LEU A 303 0.96 19.03 -3.45
C LEU A 303 -0.51 19.07 -3.85
N ILE A 304 -0.94 20.23 -4.31
CA ILE A 304 -2.22 20.42 -5.00
C ILE A 304 -1.98 21.08 -6.35
N ASN A 305 -2.85 20.74 -7.30
CA ASN A 305 -2.93 21.34 -8.62
C ASN A 305 -4.27 22.06 -8.76
N GLN A 306 -4.28 23.22 -9.40
CA GLN A 306 -5.50 24.03 -9.60
C GLN A 306 -6.24 24.35 -8.29
N PRO A 307 -5.61 25.09 -7.36
CA PRO A 307 -6.21 25.45 -6.07
C PRO A 307 -7.55 26.17 -6.21
N THR A 308 -8.54 25.81 -5.41
CA THR A 308 -9.90 26.37 -5.47
C THR A 308 -9.96 27.86 -5.08
N PHE A 309 -8.97 28.34 -4.32
CA PHE A 309 -8.89 29.75 -3.90
C PHE A 309 -8.31 30.68 -4.97
N TYR A 310 -7.83 30.17 -6.10
CA TYR A 310 -7.46 31.01 -7.23
C TYR A 310 -8.69 31.36 -8.09
N PRO A 311 -8.70 32.57 -8.69
CA PRO A 311 -9.76 32.95 -9.60
C PRO A 311 -9.90 31.98 -10.78
N SER A 312 -11.14 31.63 -11.12
CA SER A 312 -11.44 30.64 -12.17
C SER A 312 -10.90 31.00 -13.55
N HIS A 313 -10.70 32.31 -13.84
CA HIS A 313 -10.15 32.77 -15.12
C HIS A 313 -8.67 32.39 -15.33
N LEU A 314 -7.96 31.93 -14.29
CA LEU A 314 -6.61 31.36 -14.42
C LEU A 314 -6.64 29.93 -14.99
N ASN A 315 -7.82 29.37 -15.16
CA ASN A 315 -8.04 28.08 -15.81
C ASN A 315 -9.12 28.25 -16.87
N THR A 316 -8.75 28.21 -18.15
CA THR A 316 -9.67 28.48 -19.26
C THR A 316 -10.18 27.16 -19.85
N GLY A 317 -11.47 27.15 -20.27
CA GLY A 317 -12.07 25.96 -20.87
C GLY A 317 -11.77 25.84 -22.37
N TYR A 318 -11.66 26.99 -23.09
CA TYR A 318 -11.40 27.01 -24.51
C TYR A 318 -10.68 28.30 -24.95
N PRO A 319 -9.51 28.20 -25.60
CA PRO A 319 -8.67 26.99 -25.60
C PRO A 319 -8.30 26.60 -24.18
N ALA A 320 -8.26 25.27 -23.91
CA ALA A 320 -7.94 24.79 -22.56
C ALA A 320 -6.52 25.19 -22.17
N ALA A 321 -6.42 26.00 -21.13
CA ALA A 321 -5.14 26.46 -20.59
C ALA A 321 -5.23 26.63 -19.07
N SER A 322 -4.15 26.36 -18.36
CA SER A 322 -4.03 26.61 -16.93
C SER A 322 -2.78 27.41 -16.62
N PHE A 323 -2.96 28.47 -15.85
CA PHE A 323 -1.88 29.33 -15.34
C PHE A 323 -1.65 29.10 -13.84
N MET A 324 -2.38 28.16 -13.25
CA MET A 324 -2.27 27.84 -11.84
C MET A 324 -0.99 27.03 -11.57
N ALA A 325 -0.31 27.40 -10.52
CA ALA A 325 0.91 26.71 -10.09
C ALA A 325 0.60 25.53 -9.16
N VAL A 326 1.53 24.59 -9.08
CA VAL A 326 1.53 23.54 -8.04
C VAL A 326 1.92 24.16 -6.71
N LEU A 327 1.21 23.85 -5.64
CA LEU A 327 1.43 24.39 -4.31
C LEU A 327 1.57 23.29 -3.27
N ASN A 328 2.36 23.55 -2.22
CA ASN A 328 2.34 22.76 -0.98
C ASN A 328 1.16 23.26 -0.12
N TYR A 329 0.13 22.43 0.07
CA TYR A 329 -1.09 22.90 0.76
C TYR A 329 -1.72 21.88 1.71
N ASN A 330 -1.98 20.64 1.25
CA ASN A 330 -2.73 19.66 2.01
C ASN A 330 -1.91 19.07 3.16
N ASN A 331 -2.58 18.81 4.29
CA ASN A 331 -1.96 18.25 5.48
C ASN A 331 -2.77 17.08 6.02
N ASN A 332 -2.04 16.09 6.54
CA ASN A 332 -2.61 14.90 7.16
C ASN A 332 -1.98 14.67 8.54
N LYS A 333 -2.70 14.01 9.41
CA LYS A 333 -2.21 13.59 10.72
C LYS A 333 -2.48 12.10 10.94
N ARG A 334 -1.54 11.42 11.58
CA ARG A 334 -1.71 10.05 12.05
C ARG A 334 -1.39 10.00 13.54
N VAL A 335 -2.27 9.39 14.32
CA VAL A 335 -2.08 9.16 15.76
C VAL A 335 -2.26 7.68 16.02
N GLY A 336 -1.38 7.08 16.80
CA GLY A 336 -1.48 5.66 17.04
C GLY A 336 -0.56 5.17 18.15
N PHE A 337 -0.62 3.88 18.35
CA PHE A 337 0.31 3.15 19.21
C PHE A 337 0.67 1.82 18.57
N ASP A 338 1.85 1.35 18.88
CA ASP A 338 2.29 0.00 18.59
C ASP A 338 2.79 -0.68 19.87
N PHE A 339 2.75 -1.99 19.87
CA PHE A 339 3.24 -2.81 20.96
C PHE A 339 3.77 -4.14 20.48
N ASN A 340 4.72 -4.68 21.23
CA ASN A 340 5.25 -6.02 21.05
C ASN A 340 5.49 -6.62 22.43
N ILE A 341 4.83 -7.73 22.74
CA ILE A 341 4.91 -8.43 24.03
C ILE A 341 5.33 -9.86 23.76
N ASN A 342 6.40 -10.31 24.39
CA ASN A 342 6.87 -11.68 24.30
C ASN A 342 6.97 -12.30 25.70
N ALA A 343 6.46 -13.51 25.82
CA ALA A 343 6.58 -14.34 27.01
C ALA A 343 7.38 -15.60 26.68
N ASN A 344 8.46 -15.86 27.43
CA ASN A 344 9.33 -17.00 27.21
C ASN A 344 9.49 -17.78 28.50
N LYS A 345 9.14 -19.06 28.50
CA LYS A 345 9.26 -19.91 29.67
C LYS A 345 9.69 -21.32 29.32
N ARG A 346 10.60 -21.84 30.12
CA ARG A 346 11.00 -23.24 30.05
C ARG A 346 10.27 -24.06 31.11
N PHE A 347 9.68 -25.17 30.67
CA PHE A 347 9.02 -26.17 31.50
C PHE A 347 9.71 -27.53 31.28
N GLY A 348 10.60 -27.91 32.19
CA GLY A 348 11.41 -29.13 32.00
C GLY A 348 12.23 -29.08 30.71
N ASP A 349 11.96 -29.98 29.78
CA ASP A 349 12.62 -30.06 28.47
C ASP A 349 11.93 -29.24 27.36
N VAL A 350 10.85 -28.52 27.68
CA VAL A 350 10.07 -27.76 26.70
C VAL A 350 10.32 -26.27 26.89
N ASP A 351 10.79 -25.60 25.84
CA ASP A 351 10.89 -24.14 25.77
C ASP A 351 9.65 -23.59 25.04
N LEU A 352 8.88 -22.75 25.71
CA LEU A 352 7.69 -22.09 25.14
C LEU A 352 7.96 -20.61 24.94
N SER A 353 7.54 -20.09 23.78
CA SER A 353 7.56 -18.68 23.46
C SER A 353 6.22 -18.28 22.86
N LEU A 354 5.63 -17.22 23.38
CA LEU A 354 4.42 -16.58 22.85
C LEU A 354 4.73 -15.12 22.59
N GLY A 355 4.57 -14.68 21.36
CA GLY A 355 4.71 -13.28 20.96
C GLY A 355 3.40 -12.71 20.47
N VAL A 356 3.07 -11.49 20.89
CA VAL A 356 1.92 -10.72 20.40
C VAL A 356 2.42 -9.32 20.03
N ALA A 357 2.22 -8.92 18.79
CA ALA A 357 2.58 -7.61 18.30
C ALA A 357 1.39 -6.96 17.60
N GLY A 358 1.19 -5.68 17.77
CA GLY A 358 0.10 -4.99 17.12
C GLY A 358 0.39 -3.51 16.92
N THR A 359 -0.27 -2.95 15.92
CA THR A 359 -0.27 -1.51 15.63
C THR A 359 -1.70 -1.05 15.44
N TYR A 360 -2.09 -0.01 16.15
CA TYR A 360 -3.33 0.72 15.92
C TYR A 360 -3.01 2.16 15.53
N TYR A 361 -3.68 2.66 14.50
CA TYR A 361 -3.59 4.07 14.15
C TYR A 361 -4.89 4.62 13.58
N ASP A 362 -5.08 5.89 13.77
CA ASP A 362 -6.13 6.68 13.14
C ASP A 362 -5.50 7.77 12.27
N THR A 363 -6.06 7.98 11.07
CA THR A 363 -5.62 9.02 10.14
C THR A 363 -6.66 10.12 10.05
N LYS A 364 -6.22 11.35 9.91
CA LYS A 364 -7.10 12.49 9.78
C LYS A 364 -6.55 13.50 8.78
N ILE A 365 -7.37 13.95 7.85
CA ILE A 365 -7.08 15.10 7.01
C ILE A 365 -7.21 16.34 7.90
N THR A 366 -6.15 17.13 8.03
CA THR A 366 -6.12 18.32 8.89
C THR A 366 -6.21 19.62 8.11
N LYS A 367 -5.92 19.57 6.82
CA LYS A 367 -6.10 20.68 5.88
C LYS A 367 -6.26 20.11 4.48
N ARG A 368 -7.26 20.57 3.75
CA ARG A 368 -7.51 20.18 2.37
C ARG A 368 -8.05 21.37 1.57
N ASP A 369 -7.67 21.42 0.30
CA ASP A 369 -8.25 22.35 -0.65
C ASP A 369 -9.57 21.78 -1.17
N GLU A 370 -10.69 22.28 -0.66
CA GLU A 370 -12.05 21.85 -1.01
C GLU A 370 -13.07 22.94 -0.69
N ILE A 371 -14.09 23.05 -1.54
CA ILE A 371 -15.23 23.96 -1.37
C ILE A 371 -16.50 23.18 -1.65
N TYR A 372 -17.37 23.08 -0.65
CA TYR A 372 -18.68 22.45 -0.74
C TYR A 372 -19.71 23.31 -0.02
N ASP A 373 -20.94 23.33 -0.52
CA ASP A 373 -22.08 23.99 0.13
C ASP A 373 -22.49 23.21 1.39
N ASP A 374 -22.40 21.88 1.32
CA ASP A 374 -22.84 20.96 2.38
C ASP A 374 -21.67 20.56 3.29
N THR A 375 -21.85 20.69 4.59
CA THR A 375 -20.79 20.42 5.58
C THR A 375 -20.38 18.96 5.68
N TYR A 376 -21.29 18.01 5.40
CA TYR A 376 -21.02 16.58 5.47
C TYR A 376 -20.09 16.10 4.33
N ARG A 377 -19.95 16.87 3.25
CA ARG A 377 -19.09 16.56 2.11
C ARG A 377 -17.61 16.86 2.37
N TYR A 378 -17.30 17.72 3.35
CA TYR A 378 -15.92 18.04 3.68
C TYR A 378 -15.16 16.81 4.16
N ARG A 379 -14.02 16.56 3.54
CA ARG A 379 -13.11 15.47 3.89
C ARG A 379 -12.15 15.87 5.01
N GLU A 380 -11.96 17.18 5.23
CA GLU A 380 -11.22 17.66 6.39
C GLU A 380 -11.87 17.13 7.68
N GLY A 381 -11.03 16.64 8.60
CA GLY A 381 -11.50 15.98 9.80
C GLY A 381 -11.84 14.49 9.66
N ARG A 382 -11.86 13.94 8.43
CA ARG A 382 -12.12 12.52 8.15
C ARG A 382 -10.82 11.77 7.88
N SER A 383 -10.91 10.43 7.80
CA SER A 383 -9.79 9.56 7.49
C SER A 383 -9.22 9.86 6.10
N VAL A 384 -7.89 9.79 5.97
CA VAL A 384 -7.17 10.07 4.71
C VAL A 384 -7.61 9.13 3.58
N ASP A 385 -7.90 7.87 3.92
CA ASP A 385 -8.35 6.82 3.02
C ASP A 385 -9.86 6.51 3.19
N GLY A 386 -10.65 7.51 3.53
CA GLY A 386 -12.09 7.36 3.72
C GLY A 386 -12.79 6.82 2.47
N VAL A 387 -13.70 5.88 2.67
CA VAL A 387 -14.64 5.42 1.64
C VAL A 387 -15.82 6.39 1.61
N TRP A 388 -16.11 6.92 0.45
CA TRP A 388 -17.19 7.86 0.21
C TRP A 388 -18.17 7.28 -0.77
N GLY A 389 -19.44 7.61 -0.64
CA GLY A 389 -20.49 7.14 -1.54
C GLY A 389 -21.89 7.44 -1.00
N LEU A 390 -22.89 6.95 -1.70
CA LEU A 390 -24.28 7.16 -1.37
C LEU A 390 -24.76 6.24 -0.23
N GLN A 391 -25.68 6.72 0.58
CA GLN A 391 -26.37 5.91 1.58
C GLN A 391 -27.61 5.28 0.97
N SER A 392 -27.74 3.95 1.06
CA SER A 392 -28.89 3.22 0.52
C SER A 392 -30.05 3.16 1.52
N ALA A 393 -31.27 3.19 0.98
CA ALA A 393 -32.52 2.99 1.71
C ALA A 393 -33.24 1.69 1.27
N GLY A 394 -32.48 0.72 0.69
CA GLY A 394 -33.02 -0.54 0.19
C GLY A 394 -33.25 -0.55 -1.33
N LEU A 395 -34.20 -1.36 -1.79
CA LEU A 395 -34.57 -1.45 -3.21
C LEU A 395 -35.98 -0.91 -3.41
N PHE A 396 -36.20 -0.17 -4.49
CA PHE A 396 -37.54 0.26 -4.88
C PHE A 396 -38.44 -0.94 -5.13
N GLN A 397 -39.66 -0.92 -4.56
CA GLN A 397 -40.62 -2.03 -4.67
C GLN A 397 -41.64 -1.80 -5.77
N SER A 398 -42.01 -0.55 -6.06
CA SER A 398 -43.03 -0.21 -7.06
C SER A 398 -42.72 1.11 -7.79
N LYS A 399 -43.48 1.40 -8.84
CA LYS A 399 -43.42 2.68 -9.55
C LYS A 399 -43.92 3.84 -8.71
N GLU A 400 -44.96 3.62 -7.93
CA GLU A 400 -45.56 4.61 -7.04
C GLU A 400 -44.58 5.05 -5.97
N GLU A 401 -43.75 4.12 -5.47
CA GLU A 401 -42.65 4.45 -4.55
C GLU A 401 -41.60 5.32 -5.22
N ILE A 402 -41.24 5.05 -6.48
CA ILE A 402 -40.30 5.86 -7.23
C ILE A 402 -40.84 7.29 -7.44
N GLU A 403 -42.14 7.42 -7.84
CA GLU A 403 -42.77 8.71 -8.10
C GLU A 403 -42.93 9.56 -6.83
N SER A 404 -43.03 8.93 -5.65
CA SER A 404 -43.11 9.60 -4.35
C SER A 404 -41.76 9.84 -3.67
N SER A 405 -40.65 9.41 -4.26
CA SER A 405 -39.30 9.55 -3.73
C SER A 405 -38.52 10.66 -4.46
N PRO A 406 -37.44 11.22 -3.89
CA PRO A 406 -36.55 12.13 -4.58
C PRO A 406 -36.05 11.56 -5.92
N GLU A 407 -35.91 12.43 -6.92
CA GLU A 407 -35.46 12.03 -8.26
C GLU A 407 -34.00 11.61 -8.25
N GLN A 408 -33.67 10.36 -8.63
CA GLN A 408 -32.28 9.90 -8.72
C GLN A 408 -31.68 10.23 -10.08
N LYS A 409 -30.80 11.26 -10.13
CA LYS A 409 -30.08 11.71 -11.34
C LYS A 409 -28.71 11.06 -11.45
N LEU A 410 -28.68 9.74 -11.48
CA LEU A 410 -27.48 8.93 -11.43
C LEU A 410 -27.13 8.27 -12.78
N GLY A 411 -27.64 8.80 -13.89
CA GLY A 411 -27.27 8.44 -15.25
C GLY A 411 -28.11 7.34 -15.89
N SER A 412 -29.02 6.65 -15.17
CA SER A 412 -29.96 5.69 -15.71
C SER A 412 -31.37 5.90 -15.18
N THR A 413 -32.38 5.57 -15.97
CA THR A 413 -33.79 5.64 -15.54
C THR A 413 -34.06 4.58 -14.48
N VAL A 414 -34.52 5.02 -13.33
CA VAL A 414 -34.84 4.16 -12.17
C VAL A 414 -36.08 3.31 -12.44
N GLN A 415 -36.05 2.07 -12.01
CA GLN A 415 -37.12 1.09 -12.13
C GLN A 415 -37.30 0.35 -10.78
N PRO A 416 -38.49 -0.30 -10.52
CA PRO A 416 -38.62 -1.19 -9.39
C PRO A 416 -37.48 -2.25 -9.39
N GLY A 417 -36.90 -2.47 -8.20
CA GLY A 417 -35.73 -3.33 -8.00
C GLY A 417 -34.39 -2.64 -8.11
N ASP A 418 -34.34 -1.35 -8.46
CA ASP A 418 -33.12 -0.56 -8.39
C ASP A 418 -32.86 -0.08 -6.94
N ILE A 419 -31.60 0.24 -6.64
CA ILE A 419 -31.22 0.74 -5.31
C ILE A 419 -31.80 2.13 -5.11
N LYS A 420 -32.50 2.30 -3.97
CA LYS A 420 -33.00 3.58 -3.49
C LYS A 420 -31.95 4.23 -2.60
N TYR A 421 -31.66 5.50 -2.83
CA TYR A 421 -30.70 6.26 -2.04
C TYR A 421 -31.36 7.36 -1.20
N VAL A 422 -30.64 7.84 -0.21
CA VAL A 422 -31.07 8.88 0.72
C VAL A 422 -30.64 10.24 0.17
N ASP A 423 -31.58 11.17 0.09
CA ASP A 423 -31.34 12.58 -0.16
C ASP A 423 -30.73 13.20 1.12
N GLN A 424 -29.47 13.59 1.08
CA GLN A 424 -28.72 14.06 2.25
C GLN A 424 -28.89 15.57 2.47
N ASN A 425 -29.08 16.34 1.40
CA ASN A 425 -29.18 17.79 1.46
C ASN A 425 -30.64 18.29 1.47
N GLY A 426 -31.62 17.42 1.16
CA GLY A 426 -33.04 17.72 1.16
C GLY A 426 -33.51 18.55 -0.05
N ASP A 427 -32.78 18.49 -1.18
CA ASP A 427 -33.13 19.22 -2.39
C ASP A 427 -34.09 18.45 -3.33
N ASN A 428 -34.55 17.27 -2.92
CA ASN A 428 -35.39 16.31 -3.66
C ASN A 428 -34.73 15.74 -4.93
N VAL A 429 -33.41 15.84 -5.04
CA VAL A 429 -32.60 15.25 -6.11
C VAL A 429 -31.48 14.45 -5.49
N ILE A 430 -31.27 13.22 -5.94
CA ILE A 430 -30.13 12.41 -5.53
C ILE A 430 -29.09 12.44 -6.64
N ASP A 431 -27.95 13.02 -6.33
CA ASP A 431 -26.79 13.13 -7.23
C ASP A 431 -25.46 12.96 -6.44
N ASP A 432 -24.35 13.38 -7.02
CA ASP A 432 -23.03 13.29 -6.37
C ASP A 432 -22.90 14.22 -5.14
N LYS A 433 -23.87 15.11 -4.88
CA LYS A 433 -23.87 15.96 -3.67
C LYS A 433 -24.32 15.16 -2.44
N ASP A 434 -25.00 14.04 -2.61
CA ASP A 434 -25.48 13.19 -1.52
C ASP A 434 -24.42 12.17 -1.05
N GLU A 435 -23.21 12.22 -1.59
CA GLU A 435 -22.13 11.35 -1.11
C GLU A 435 -21.71 11.71 0.31
N VAL A 436 -21.66 10.70 1.18
CA VAL A 436 -21.26 10.81 2.58
C VAL A 436 -20.05 9.92 2.89
N PHE A 437 -19.42 10.18 4.04
CA PHE A 437 -18.38 9.30 4.56
C PHE A 437 -18.98 7.98 5.05
N LEU A 438 -18.66 6.86 4.37
CA LEU A 438 -19.17 5.53 4.67
C LEU A 438 -18.30 4.75 5.66
N GLY A 439 -17.01 5.05 5.73
CA GLY A 439 -16.09 4.34 6.64
C GLY A 439 -14.62 4.58 6.32
N LYS A 440 -13.75 4.04 7.17
CA LYS A 440 -12.31 4.07 6.94
C LYS A 440 -11.95 3.01 5.90
N GLY A 441 -11.23 3.36 4.87
CA GLY A 441 -10.64 2.41 3.93
C GLY A 441 -9.50 1.62 4.57
N GLY A 442 -8.85 0.81 3.80
CA GLY A 442 -7.66 0.06 4.20
C GLY A 442 -6.54 0.21 3.18
N TRP A 443 -6.56 1.27 2.38
CA TRP A 443 -5.60 1.47 1.32
C TRP A 443 -4.15 1.52 1.82
N TYR A 444 -3.93 2.21 2.95
CA TYR A 444 -2.62 2.29 3.61
C TYR A 444 -2.41 1.23 4.70
N GLY A 445 -3.29 0.24 4.77
CA GLY A 445 -3.35 -0.78 5.80
C GLY A 445 -4.55 -0.62 6.73
N ALA A 446 -4.96 -1.72 7.37
CA ALA A 446 -6.07 -1.68 8.31
C ALA A 446 -5.72 -0.83 9.54
N PRO A 447 -6.69 -0.10 10.13
CA PRO A 447 -6.47 0.70 11.35
C PRO A 447 -5.86 -0.08 12.49
N PHE A 448 -6.21 -1.35 12.66
CA PHE A 448 -5.60 -2.25 13.64
C PHE A 448 -5.05 -3.49 12.94
N THR A 449 -3.74 -3.73 13.13
CA THR A 449 -3.06 -4.94 12.68
C THR A 449 -2.52 -5.70 13.89
N LEU A 450 -2.61 -7.03 13.86
CA LEU A 450 -2.22 -7.92 14.95
C LEU A 450 -1.41 -9.08 14.41
N GLY A 451 -0.32 -9.41 15.06
CA GLY A 451 0.46 -10.63 14.83
C GLY A 451 0.55 -11.44 16.13
N ILE A 452 0.30 -12.73 16.06
CA ILE A 452 0.46 -13.65 17.19
C ILE A 452 1.34 -14.78 16.72
N ASN A 453 2.45 -15.01 17.41
CA ASN A 453 3.31 -16.16 17.15
C ASN A 453 3.43 -17.03 18.39
N PHE A 454 3.50 -18.33 18.17
CA PHE A 454 3.73 -19.33 19.21
C PHE A 454 4.81 -20.27 18.76
N THR A 455 5.79 -20.52 19.63
CA THR A 455 6.85 -21.52 19.41
C THR A 455 6.92 -22.44 20.62
N ALA A 456 6.91 -23.75 20.34
CA ALA A 456 7.20 -24.77 21.34
C ALA A 456 8.38 -25.61 20.84
N LYS A 457 9.47 -25.62 21.61
CA LYS A 457 10.65 -26.44 21.33
C LYS A 457 10.82 -27.51 22.39
N TRP A 458 10.77 -28.77 21.94
CA TRP A 458 11.02 -29.95 22.76
C TRP A 458 12.19 -30.73 22.20
N LYS A 459 13.35 -30.65 22.90
CA LYS A 459 14.60 -31.27 22.44
C LYS A 459 14.94 -30.81 21.00
N SER A 460 14.88 -31.75 20.05
CA SER A 460 15.16 -31.51 18.62
C SER A 460 13.93 -31.11 17.81
N LEU A 461 12.74 -31.10 18.38
CA LEU A 461 11.50 -30.80 17.68
C LEU A 461 11.06 -29.35 18.00
N THR A 462 10.79 -28.58 16.96
CA THR A 462 10.25 -27.23 17.09
C THR A 462 8.92 -27.14 16.36
N PHE A 463 7.88 -26.68 17.05
CA PHE A 463 6.57 -26.34 16.50
C PHE A 463 6.41 -24.84 16.50
N PHE A 464 6.04 -24.26 15.36
CA PHE A 464 5.85 -22.82 15.18
C PHE A 464 4.51 -22.53 14.53
N VAL A 465 3.80 -21.52 15.04
CA VAL A 465 2.55 -21.00 14.49
C VAL A 465 2.61 -19.50 14.41
N LEU A 466 2.10 -18.93 13.31
CA LEU A 466 1.93 -17.50 13.12
C LEU A 466 0.50 -17.20 12.65
N GLY A 467 -0.19 -16.38 13.41
CA GLY A 467 -1.47 -15.78 13.04
C GLY A 467 -1.32 -14.29 12.79
N THR A 468 -2.03 -13.75 11.81
CA THR A 468 -2.07 -12.31 11.49
C THR A 468 -3.50 -11.82 11.37
N GLY A 469 -3.80 -10.64 11.92
CA GLY A 469 -5.13 -10.04 11.89
C GLY A 469 -5.11 -8.63 11.34
N ASN A 470 -6.15 -8.25 10.61
CA ASN A 470 -6.40 -6.90 10.10
C ASN A 470 -7.84 -6.52 10.41
N PHE A 471 -8.05 -5.36 11.05
CA PHE A 471 -9.36 -4.96 11.57
C PHE A 471 -9.63 -3.47 11.40
N GLY A 472 -10.91 -3.12 11.28
CA GLY A 472 -11.39 -1.75 11.34
C GLY A 472 -11.43 -1.02 10.00
N ALA A 473 -11.19 -1.71 8.88
CA ALA A 473 -11.29 -1.14 7.54
C ALA A 473 -12.53 -1.65 6.78
N TYR A 474 -12.92 -0.88 5.77
CA TYR A 474 -14.00 -1.18 4.85
C TYR A 474 -13.49 -1.24 3.41
N GLY A 475 -14.14 -2.04 2.59
CA GLY A 475 -13.94 -2.13 1.16
C GLY A 475 -15.26 -2.12 0.41
N LEU A 476 -15.23 -1.91 -0.89
CA LEU A 476 -16.38 -1.95 -1.77
C LEU A 476 -16.37 -3.22 -2.63
N LYS A 477 -17.50 -3.90 -2.71
CA LYS A 477 -17.73 -5.01 -3.65
C LYS A 477 -18.05 -4.44 -5.04
N ASN A 478 -17.06 -3.90 -5.73
CA ASN A 478 -17.19 -3.15 -6.99
C ASN A 478 -16.51 -3.82 -8.21
N SER A 479 -16.12 -5.09 -8.09
CA SER A 479 -15.61 -5.84 -9.25
C SER A 479 -16.74 -6.33 -10.15
N SER A 480 -16.43 -6.71 -11.39
CA SER A 480 -17.39 -7.26 -12.36
C SER A 480 -18.12 -8.54 -11.91
N TYR A 481 -17.68 -9.18 -10.84
CA TYR A 481 -18.43 -10.27 -10.20
C TYR A 481 -19.67 -9.76 -9.46
N TYR A 482 -19.58 -8.57 -8.84
CA TYR A 482 -20.67 -7.95 -8.06
C TYR A 482 -21.46 -6.93 -8.88
N TRP A 483 -20.78 -6.15 -9.71
CA TRP A 483 -21.39 -5.17 -10.58
C TRP A 483 -21.60 -5.79 -11.96
N VAL A 484 -22.76 -6.43 -12.14
CA VAL A 484 -23.17 -7.04 -13.41
C VAL A 484 -24.01 -6.02 -14.17
N ASP A 485 -23.34 -5.23 -15.02
CA ASP A 485 -23.95 -4.12 -15.74
C ASP A 485 -24.21 -4.48 -17.22
N GLY A 486 -25.39 -4.16 -17.72
CA GLY A 486 -25.74 -4.35 -19.11
C GLY A 486 -25.67 -5.81 -19.56
N ASP A 487 -24.84 -6.07 -20.55
CA ASP A 487 -24.60 -7.39 -21.17
C ASP A 487 -23.36 -8.12 -20.62
N ASP A 488 -22.85 -7.69 -19.46
CA ASP A 488 -21.76 -8.36 -18.75
C ASP A 488 -22.10 -9.81 -18.40
N LYS A 489 -21.06 -10.62 -18.15
CA LYS A 489 -21.21 -12.02 -17.75
C LYS A 489 -21.86 -12.14 -16.35
N TYR A 490 -22.94 -12.88 -16.27
CA TYR A 490 -23.66 -13.11 -15.02
C TYR A 490 -22.85 -13.98 -14.05
N SER A 491 -22.65 -13.48 -12.85
CA SER A 491 -22.06 -14.19 -11.73
C SER A 491 -23.12 -14.88 -10.87
N ALA A 492 -22.70 -15.75 -9.94
CA ALA A 492 -23.63 -16.46 -9.04
C ALA A 492 -24.42 -15.53 -8.10
N ILE A 493 -23.91 -14.31 -7.82
CA ILE A 493 -24.54 -13.33 -6.93
C ILE A 493 -25.93 -12.89 -7.42
N VAL A 494 -26.13 -12.86 -8.75
CA VAL A 494 -27.38 -12.40 -9.37
C VAL A 494 -28.56 -13.36 -9.17
N ARG A 495 -28.33 -14.55 -8.60
CA ARG A 495 -29.42 -15.48 -8.24
C ARG A 495 -30.37 -14.88 -7.19
N ASN A 496 -29.87 -13.97 -6.37
CA ASN A 496 -30.63 -13.30 -5.33
C ASN A 496 -31.16 -11.93 -5.79
N ARG A 497 -31.27 -11.72 -7.12
CA ARG A 497 -31.76 -10.48 -7.70
C ARG A 497 -33.21 -10.21 -7.37
N TRP A 498 -33.56 -8.95 -7.40
CA TRP A 498 -34.95 -8.52 -7.31
C TRP A 498 -35.71 -8.91 -8.59
N THR A 499 -36.89 -9.52 -8.39
CA THR A 499 -37.98 -9.71 -9.35
C THR A 499 -39.29 -9.48 -8.59
N PRO A 500 -40.45 -9.28 -9.25
CA PRO A 500 -41.72 -9.15 -8.53
C PRO A 500 -41.97 -10.29 -7.54
N GLU A 501 -41.54 -11.52 -7.86
CA GLU A 501 -41.75 -12.71 -7.00
C GLU A 501 -40.75 -12.75 -5.83
N THR A 502 -39.57 -12.15 -5.98
CA THR A 502 -38.51 -12.15 -4.95
C THR A 502 -38.37 -10.81 -4.22
N ALA A 503 -39.27 -9.87 -4.46
CA ALA A 503 -39.18 -8.49 -3.97
C ALA A 503 -38.94 -8.39 -2.45
N ALA A 504 -39.58 -9.23 -1.65
CA ALA A 504 -39.43 -9.25 -0.19
C ALA A 504 -38.11 -9.84 0.32
N THR A 505 -37.40 -10.63 -0.49
CA THR A 505 -36.21 -11.39 -0.07
C THR A 505 -34.95 -11.07 -0.87
N ALA A 506 -35.08 -10.27 -1.93
CA ALA A 506 -33.96 -9.91 -2.78
C ALA A 506 -32.86 -9.17 -2.01
N THR A 507 -31.63 -9.60 -2.24
CA THR A 507 -30.40 -8.97 -1.69
C THR A 507 -29.47 -8.45 -2.79
N TYR A 508 -29.94 -8.46 -4.03
CA TYR A 508 -29.24 -7.94 -5.20
C TYR A 508 -30.25 -7.16 -6.07
N PRO A 509 -29.86 -6.02 -6.66
CA PRO A 509 -30.78 -5.23 -7.47
C PRO A 509 -31.28 -6.00 -8.70
N ARG A 510 -32.27 -5.46 -9.40
CA ARG A 510 -32.77 -6.04 -10.64
C ARG A 510 -31.65 -6.11 -11.68
N LEU A 511 -31.73 -7.05 -12.62
CA LEU A 511 -30.87 -7.08 -13.80
C LEU A 511 -31.46 -6.25 -14.94
N SER A 512 -30.59 -5.67 -15.74
CA SER A 512 -30.94 -4.92 -16.93
C SER A 512 -29.98 -5.28 -18.05
N ALA A 513 -30.49 -5.41 -19.28
CA ALA A 513 -29.65 -5.53 -20.49
C ALA A 513 -29.05 -4.18 -20.93
N ARG A 514 -29.46 -3.09 -20.28
CA ARG A 514 -28.87 -1.76 -20.47
C ARG A 514 -28.05 -1.40 -19.24
N SER A 515 -27.08 -0.49 -19.41
CA SER A 515 -26.32 0.02 -18.29
C SER A 515 -27.23 0.56 -17.16
N SER A 516 -26.88 0.25 -15.94
CA SER A 516 -27.62 0.61 -14.73
C SER A 516 -26.70 1.34 -13.75
N SER A 517 -26.22 2.52 -14.16
CA SER A 517 -25.32 3.36 -13.37
C SER A 517 -25.89 3.78 -12.01
N ASN A 518 -27.22 3.69 -11.85
CA ASN A 518 -27.88 3.88 -10.56
C ASN A 518 -27.47 2.82 -9.53
N ASN A 519 -27.41 1.54 -9.94
CA ASN A 519 -27.14 0.43 -9.01
C ASN A 519 -25.65 0.24 -8.74
N PHE A 520 -24.78 0.59 -9.70
CA PHE A 520 -23.36 0.28 -9.67
C PHE A 520 -22.53 1.52 -9.37
N ARG A 521 -22.71 2.02 -8.13
CA ARG A 521 -22.01 3.16 -7.56
C ARG A 521 -21.47 2.83 -6.18
N ALA A 522 -20.44 3.58 -5.76
CA ALA A 522 -19.96 3.52 -4.39
C ALA A 522 -21.11 3.87 -3.44
N SER A 523 -21.46 2.94 -2.58
CA SER A 523 -22.53 3.09 -1.60
C SER A 523 -22.34 2.10 -0.45
N ASP A 524 -23.06 2.33 0.65
CA ASP A 524 -23.09 1.39 1.77
C ASP A 524 -23.74 0.04 1.40
N TYR A 525 -24.53 -0.01 0.32
CA TYR A 525 -25.08 -1.26 -0.22
C TYR A 525 -23.98 -2.25 -0.64
N TRP A 526 -22.88 -1.75 -1.18
CA TRP A 526 -21.73 -2.53 -1.62
C TRP A 526 -20.58 -2.54 -0.61
N LEU A 527 -20.75 -1.85 0.53
CA LEU A 527 -19.72 -1.75 1.56
C LEU A 527 -19.63 -3.06 2.36
N TYR A 528 -18.39 -3.47 2.66
CA TYR A 528 -18.16 -4.60 3.55
C TYR A 528 -16.98 -4.33 4.49
N LYS A 529 -16.98 -4.99 5.66
CA LYS A 529 -15.85 -4.95 6.58
C LYS A 529 -14.76 -5.90 6.11
N THR A 530 -13.52 -5.41 6.07
CA THR A 530 -12.35 -6.20 5.70
C THR A 530 -11.73 -6.95 6.87
N ASP A 531 -12.41 -7.01 8.01
CA ASP A 531 -11.92 -7.67 9.22
C ASP A 531 -11.60 -9.14 8.95
N ARG A 532 -10.38 -9.56 9.25
CA ARG A 532 -9.94 -10.94 9.08
C ARG A 532 -8.81 -11.31 10.04
N PHE A 533 -8.73 -12.60 10.35
CA PHE A 533 -7.59 -13.22 11.01
C PHE A 533 -7.16 -14.44 10.20
N ASP A 534 -5.87 -14.48 9.84
CA ASP A 534 -5.29 -15.52 9.00
C ASP A 534 -4.33 -16.39 9.81
N LEU A 535 -4.44 -17.71 9.68
CA LEU A 535 -3.39 -18.63 10.07
C LEU A 535 -2.32 -18.61 8.98
N ALA A 536 -1.39 -17.67 9.14
CA ALA A 536 -0.43 -17.31 8.11
C ALA A 536 0.63 -18.38 7.88
N LYS A 537 1.10 -19.03 8.96
CA LYS A 537 2.11 -20.09 8.87
C LYS A 537 2.00 -21.08 10.03
N VAL A 538 2.16 -22.37 9.71
CA VAL A 538 2.44 -23.44 10.67
C VAL A 538 3.67 -24.19 10.18
N GLN A 539 4.62 -24.47 11.07
CA GLN A 539 5.85 -25.18 10.72
C GLN A 539 6.25 -26.16 11.82
N ILE A 540 6.66 -27.35 11.43
CA ILE A 540 7.30 -28.33 12.28
C ILE A 540 8.72 -28.51 11.75
N THR A 541 9.72 -28.35 12.63
CA THR A 541 11.14 -28.52 12.31
C THR A 541 11.74 -29.55 13.22
N TYR A 542 12.52 -30.48 12.65
CA TYR A 542 13.30 -31.44 13.39
C TYR A 542 14.79 -31.24 13.13
N ASP A 543 15.53 -30.88 14.19
CA ASP A 543 16.98 -30.72 14.16
C ASP A 543 17.66 -32.05 14.45
N LEU A 544 18.49 -32.52 13.54
CA LEU A 544 19.23 -33.75 13.78
C LEU A 544 20.22 -33.54 14.93
N PRO A 545 20.22 -34.48 15.92
CA PRO A 545 21.17 -34.37 17.03
C PRO A 545 22.62 -34.36 16.55
N LYS A 546 23.43 -33.48 17.10
CA LYS A 546 24.88 -33.31 16.74
C LYS A 546 25.65 -34.64 16.86
N ARG A 547 25.20 -35.59 17.70
CA ARG A 547 25.81 -36.89 17.83
C ARG A 547 25.80 -37.70 16.52
N ILE A 548 24.76 -37.54 15.70
CA ILE A 548 24.63 -38.22 14.38
C ILE A 548 25.56 -37.57 13.35
N LEU A 549 25.80 -36.28 13.45
CA LEU A 549 26.61 -35.50 12.49
C LEU A 549 28.11 -35.49 12.80
N ARG A 550 28.53 -36.06 13.94
CA ARG A 550 29.89 -35.95 14.49
C ARG A 550 31.01 -36.39 13.51
N ASN A 551 30.74 -37.32 12.61
CA ASN A 551 31.70 -37.84 11.65
C ASN A 551 31.44 -37.35 10.21
N THR A 552 30.66 -36.28 10.04
CA THR A 552 30.35 -35.70 8.74
C THR A 552 30.92 -34.26 8.67
N PHE A 553 30.98 -33.70 7.46
CA PHE A 553 31.36 -32.32 7.24
C PHE A 553 30.21 -31.35 7.47
N ILE A 554 29.03 -31.82 7.91
CA ILE A 554 27.84 -31.04 8.19
C ILE A 554 27.83 -30.69 9.68
N ASN A 555 27.81 -29.37 9.98
CA ASN A 555 27.75 -28.87 11.35
C ASN A 555 26.32 -28.91 11.94
N GLU A 556 25.33 -28.61 11.11
CA GLU A 556 23.91 -28.65 11.47
C GLU A 556 23.08 -29.18 10.30
N LEU A 557 22.12 -30.04 10.61
CA LEU A 557 21.15 -30.56 9.65
C LEU A 557 19.75 -30.50 10.27
N SER A 558 18.80 -29.86 9.60
CA SER A 558 17.40 -29.86 10.01
C SER A 558 16.47 -30.11 8.83
N ALA A 559 15.36 -30.77 9.10
CA ALA A 559 14.28 -31.00 8.14
C ALA A 559 13.02 -30.28 8.64
N TYR A 560 12.23 -29.72 7.75
CA TYR A 560 10.98 -29.06 8.13
C TYR A 560 9.85 -29.32 7.13
N VAL A 561 8.62 -29.27 7.68
CA VAL A 561 7.38 -29.23 6.90
C VAL A 561 6.65 -27.96 7.32
N SER A 562 6.17 -27.19 6.38
CA SER A 562 5.39 -25.99 6.67
C SER A 562 4.21 -25.81 5.74
N GLY A 563 3.16 -25.17 6.26
CA GLY A 563 2.02 -24.69 5.49
C GLY A 563 1.85 -23.19 5.68
N ALA A 564 1.50 -22.50 4.62
CA ALA A 564 1.20 -21.05 4.65
C ALA A 564 -0.20 -20.76 4.11
N ASN A 565 -0.82 -19.70 4.62
CA ASN A 565 -2.19 -19.26 4.30
C ASN A 565 -3.24 -20.36 4.53
N LEU A 566 -3.13 -21.09 5.65
CA LEU A 566 -3.90 -22.31 5.87
C LEU A 566 -5.38 -22.07 6.15
N LEU A 567 -5.70 -20.97 6.82
CA LEU A 567 -7.06 -20.64 7.24
C LEU A 567 -7.24 -19.13 7.31
N THR A 568 -8.35 -18.63 6.77
CA THR A 568 -8.83 -17.24 6.95
C THR A 568 -10.15 -17.29 7.75
N ILE A 569 -10.19 -16.55 8.84
CA ILE A 569 -11.38 -16.32 9.66
C ILE A 569 -11.88 -14.90 9.36
N SER A 570 -13.00 -14.78 8.67
CA SER A 570 -13.64 -13.52 8.30
C SER A 570 -15.11 -13.76 7.97
N LYS A 571 -15.97 -12.76 8.20
CA LYS A 571 -17.35 -12.76 7.75
C LYS A 571 -17.43 -12.81 6.21
N GLU A 572 -16.48 -12.15 5.53
CA GLU A 572 -16.41 -12.06 4.08
C GLU A 572 -15.36 -12.99 3.48
N ARG A 573 -15.09 -14.12 4.15
CA ARG A 573 -14.06 -15.09 3.74
C ARG A 573 -14.16 -15.50 2.27
N LYS A 574 -15.37 -15.80 1.79
CA LYS A 574 -15.57 -16.25 0.38
C LYS A 574 -15.14 -15.17 -0.62
N HIS A 575 -15.49 -13.91 -0.35
CA HIS A 575 -15.09 -12.78 -1.17
C HIS A 575 -13.57 -12.61 -1.19
N MET A 576 -12.94 -12.66 -0.03
CA MET A 576 -11.50 -12.50 0.14
C MET A 576 -10.69 -13.63 -0.51
N GLU A 577 -11.12 -14.88 -0.32
CA GLU A 577 -10.44 -16.05 -0.90
C GLU A 577 -10.60 -16.13 -2.42
N MET A 578 -11.75 -15.71 -2.99
CA MET A 578 -11.93 -15.64 -4.44
C MET A 578 -11.03 -14.61 -5.11
N ASN A 579 -10.77 -13.49 -4.43
CA ASN A 579 -9.93 -12.39 -4.93
C ASN A 579 -10.28 -12.00 -6.37
N VAL A 580 -11.55 -11.66 -6.59
CA VAL A 580 -12.10 -11.40 -7.93
C VAL A 580 -11.32 -10.31 -8.67
N GLY A 581 -10.91 -10.60 -9.89
CA GLY A 581 -10.05 -9.72 -10.70
C GLY A 581 -8.55 -10.00 -10.54
N SER A 582 -8.17 -10.97 -9.67
CA SER A 582 -6.79 -11.42 -9.45
C SER A 582 -6.74 -12.93 -9.19
N ALA A 583 -5.55 -13.46 -8.91
CA ALA A 583 -5.42 -14.86 -8.56
C ALA A 583 -6.09 -15.17 -7.20
N PRO A 584 -6.84 -16.28 -7.06
CA PRO A 584 -7.39 -16.71 -5.78
C PRO A 584 -6.31 -16.91 -4.74
N GLN A 585 -6.67 -16.74 -3.47
CA GLN A 585 -5.74 -16.98 -2.37
C GLN A 585 -5.26 -18.43 -2.36
N SER A 586 -3.95 -18.64 -2.54
CA SER A 586 -3.33 -19.96 -2.59
C SER A 586 -2.85 -20.39 -1.22
N ARG A 587 -2.96 -21.69 -0.93
CA ARG A 587 -2.31 -22.35 0.20
C ARG A 587 -1.01 -22.95 -0.27
N PHE A 588 0.03 -22.82 0.52
CA PHE A 588 1.35 -23.35 0.18
C PHE A 588 1.76 -24.39 1.21
N TYR A 589 2.33 -25.49 0.71
CA TYR A 589 2.92 -26.52 1.53
C TYR A 589 4.36 -26.72 1.08
N ASN A 590 5.28 -26.68 2.03
CA ASN A 590 6.70 -26.79 1.75
C ASN A 590 7.32 -27.89 2.61
N ILE A 591 8.20 -28.64 2.01
CA ILE A 591 9.10 -29.59 2.69
C ILE A 591 10.52 -29.15 2.34
N GLY A 592 11.38 -29.02 3.33
CA GLY A 592 12.75 -28.59 3.11
C GLY A 592 13.75 -29.20 4.08
N VAL A 593 15.00 -29.12 3.67
CA VAL A 593 16.16 -29.51 4.47
C VAL A 593 17.13 -28.32 4.50
N LYS A 594 17.65 -28.02 5.68
CA LYS A 594 18.70 -27.02 5.88
C LYS A 594 19.95 -27.73 6.38
N ALA A 595 21.07 -27.58 5.67
CA ALA A 595 22.39 -28.06 6.07
C ALA A 595 23.33 -26.86 6.25
N VAL A 596 24.14 -26.88 7.31
CA VAL A 596 25.23 -25.93 7.58
C VAL A 596 26.51 -26.74 7.58
N PHE A 597 27.47 -26.32 6.77
CA PHE A 597 28.75 -26.98 6.54
C PHE A 597 29.87 -26.33 7.32
#